data_aca3f53cc9de27020db31f860f95f638
#
_entry.id   aca3f53cc9de27020db31f860f95f638
#
_cell.length_a   1.000
_cell.length_b   1.000
_cell.length_c   1.000
_cell.angle_alpha   90.00
_cell.angle_beta   90.00
_cell.angle_gamma   90.00
#
_symmetry.space_group_name_H-M   'P 1'
#
loop_
_entity.id
_entity.type
_entity.pdbx_description
1 polymer ?
#
loop_
_entity_poly.entity_id
_entity_poly.type
_entity_poly.pdbx_seq_one_letter_code
_entity_poly.pdbx_strand_id
1 'polypeptide(L)'
;PDQGHLSPAGGRYTGWINLRQYGRRPSQSFLTAAEQILVEHGGRPHWGTLHTRTAEDLAPLYTQWDEFLTLRAAMDPQGTLLNPHLRRLLGL
;
A
#
# COMPACT_ATOMS: atom_id res chain seq x y z
N PRO A 1 -17.32 -0.75 -2.27
CA PRO A 1 -16.63 -0.17 -1.10
C PRO A 1 -16.77 -1.07 0.11
N ASP A 2 -15.75 -1.07 0.98
CA ASP A 2 -15.77 -1.74 2.26
C ASP A 2 -15.34 -0.77 3.39
N GLN A 3 -15.30 -1.27 4.64
CA GLN A 3 -14.97 -0.47 5.82
C GLN A 3 -13.65 -0.90 6.49
N GLY A 4 -12.82 -1.68 5.81
CA GLY A 4 -11.51 -2.04 6.33
C GLY A 4 -10.58 -0.83 6.44
N HIS A 5 -9.91 -0.66 7.59
CA HIS A 5 -9.04 0.50 7.88
C HIS A 5 -8.01 0.78 6.79
N LEU A 6 -7.38 -0.27 6.29
CA LEU A 6 -6.37 -0.18 5.23
C LEU A 6 -6.80 -0.89 3.94
N SER A 7 -8.09 -1.04 3.72
CA SER A 7 -8.56 -1.63 2.48
C SER A 7 -8.34 -0.70 1.29
N PRO A 8 -7.78 -1.17 0.18
CA PRO A 8 -7.74 -0.41 -1.07
C PRO A 8 -9.12 0.00 -1.58
N ALA A 9 -10.17 -0.72 -1.23
CA ALA A 9 -11.56 -0.43 -1.57
C ALA A 9 -12.30 0.38 -0.49
N GLY A 10 -11.62 0.76 0.59
CA GLY A 10 -12.21 1.52 1.68
C GLY A 10 -12.80 2.84 1.23
N GLY A 11 -14.11 3.01 1.44
CA GLY A 11 -14.84 4.25 1.19
C GLY A 11 -15.07 4.61 -0.27
N ARG A 12 -14.73 3.75 -1.24
CA ARG A 12 -14.89 4.05 -2.68
C ARG A 12 -15.17 2.82 -3.53
N TYR A 13 -15.80 3.02 -4.70
CA TYR A 13 -15.83 2.01 -5.76
C TYR A 13 -14.43 1.85 -6.33
N THR A 14 -13.98 0.61 -6.49
CA THR A 14 -12.58 0.30 -6.83
C THR A 14 -12.52 -0.71 -7.96
N GLY A 15 -11.76 -0.37 -9.00
CA GLY A 15 -11.30 -1.29 -10.03
C GLY A 15 -9.88 -1.77 -9.70
N TRP A 16 -9.56 -3.01 -10.04
CA TRP A 16 -8.25 -3.60 -9.82
C TRP A 16 -7.49 -3.72 -11.14
N ILE A 17 -6.28 -3.19 -11.18
CA ILE A 17 -5.39 -3.30 -12.33
C ILE A 17 -4.19 -4.15 -11.92
N ASN A 18 -3.99 -5.28 -12.59
CA ASN A 18 -2.84 -6.15 -12.38
C ASN A 18 -1.86 -6.01 -13.55
N LEU A 19 -0.67 -5.50 -13.25
CA LEU A 19 0.39 -5.31 -14.24
C LEU A 19 1.39 -6.44 -14.17
N ARG A 20 1.70 -7.03 -15.32
CA ARG A 20 2.67 -8.13 -15.42
C ARG A 20 3.68 -7.84 -16.53
N GLN A 21 4.93 -8.14 -16.27
CA GLN A 21 6.00 -8.05 -17.26
C GLN A 21 6.63 -9.42 -17.46
N TYR A 22 6.98 -9.72 -18.69
CA TYR A 22 7.68 -10.95 -19.03
C TYR A 22 9.05 -11.02 -18.33
N GLY A 23 9.36 -12.14 -17.66
CA GLY A 23 10.52 -12.27 -16.76
C GLY A 23 11.90 -12.09 -17.39
N ARG A 24 12.00 -12.04 -18.73
CA ARG A 24 13.25 -11.77 -19.47
C ARG A 24 13.47 -10.30 -19.83
N ARG A 25 12.53 -9.41 -19.51
CA ARG A 25 12.65 -7.98 -19.82
C ARG A 25 12.84 -7.17 -18.53
N PRO A 26 13.66 -6.10 -18.56
CA PRO A 26 13.74 -5.18 -17.45
C PRO A 26 12.33 -4.63 -17.13
N SER A 27 11.87 -4.87 -15.92
CA SER A 27 10.50 -4.50 -15.52
C SER A 27 10.43 -3.19 -14.75
N GLN A 28 11.55 -2.76 -14.17
CA GLN A 28 11.56 -1.63 -13.23
C GLN A 28 11.04 -0.32 -13.85
N SER A 29 11.52 0.07 -15.02
CA SER A 29 11.09 1.30 -15.69
C SER A 29 9.61 1.26 -16.08
N PHE A 30 9.14 0.11 -16.57
CA PHE A 30 7.73 -0.09 -16.92
C PHE A 30 6.83 0.01 -15.69
N LEU A 31 7.18 -0.71 -14.60
CA LEU A 31 6.39 -0.71 -13.37
C LEU A 31 6.40 0.66 -12.70
N THR A 32 7.53 1.36 -12.70
CA THR A 32 7.64 2.71 -12.15
C THR A 32 6.76 3.71 -12.92
N ALA A 33 6.79 3.66 -14.25
CA ALA A 33 5.96 4.53 -15.09
C ALA A 33 4.46 4.26 -14.88
N ALA A 34 4.08 2.99 -14.81
CA ALA A 34 2.69 2.60 -14.55
C ALA A 34 2.23 3.01 -13.14
N GLU A 35 3.08 2.82 -12.13
CA GLU A 35 2.82 3.26 -10.76
C GLU A 35 2.58 4.78 -10.70
N GLN A 36 3.41 5.57 -11.40
CA GLN A 36 3.26 7.01 -11.47
C GLN A 36 1.86 7.42 -11.97
N ILE A 37 1.41 6.84 -13.07
CA ILE A 37 0.08 7.11 -13.64
C ILE A 37 -1.01 6.74 -12.65
N LEU A 38 -0.92 5.58 -12.00
CA LEU A 38 -1.92 5.13 -11.03
C LEU A 38 -1.97 6.04 -9.80
N VAL A 39 -0.82 6.52 -9.34
CA VAL A 39 -0.72 7.47 -8.22
C VAL A 39 -1.38 8.80 -8.54
N GLU A 40 -1.17 9.34 -9.75
CA GLU A 40 -1.81 10.59 -10.22
C GLU A 40 -3.35 10.49 -10.21
N HIS A 41 -3.89 9.26 -10.31
CA HIS A 41 -5.33 8.98 -10.21
C HIS A 41 -5.78 8.48 -8.82
N GLY A 42 -4.97 8.70 -7.80
CA GLY A 42 -5.29 8.28 -6.43
C GLY A 42 -5.27 6.76 -6.21
N GLY A 43 -4.49 6.04 -7.02
CA GLY A 43 -4.33 4.60 -6.91
C GLY A 43 -3.72 4.19 -5.58
N ARG A 44 -4.24 3.11 -5.00
CA ARG A 44 -3.70 2.45 -3.80
C ARG A 44 -3.03 1.15 -4.20
N PRO A 45 -1.75 0.92 -3.86
CA PRO A 45 -1.08 -0.33 -4.23
C PRO A 45 -1.61 -1.51 -3.42
N HIS A 46 -1.49 -2.71 -3.99
CA HIS A 46 -1.59 -3.93 -3.20
C HIS A 46 -0.32 -4.09 -2.36
N TRP A 47 -0.46 -4.18 -1.05
CA TRP A 47 0.65 -4.13 -0.08
C TRP A 47 1.68 -5.26 -0.23
N GLY A 48 1.28 -6.41 -0.72
CA GLY A 48 2.14 -7.57 -0.92
C GLY A 48 2.78 -7.68 -2.31
N THR A 49 2.69 -6.64 -3.15
CA THR A 49 3.29 -6.62 -4.49
C THR A 49 4.37 -5.55 -4.60
N LEU A 50 5.07 -5.51 -5.74
CA LEU A 50 6.11 -4.50 -5.99
C LEU A 50 5.49 -3.12 -6.14
N HIS A 51 5.94 -2.19 -5.31
CA HIS A 51 5.65 -0.77 -5.41
C HIS A 51 6.72 0.04 -4.66
N THR A 52 6.82 1.34 -4.95
CA THR A 52 7.82 2.22 -4.34
C THR A 52 7.27 3.04 -3.17
N ARG A 53 5.96 2.97 -2.90
CA ARG A 53 5.29 3.79 -1.88
C ARG A 53 5.81 3.57 -0.48
N THR A 54 5.89 4.65 0.29
CA THR A 54 6.28 4.70 1.69
C THR A 54 5.09 5.06 2.58
N ALA A 55 5.28 5.10 3.89
CA ALA A 55 4.26 5.54 4.83
C ALA A 55 3.76 6.95 4.54
N GLU A 56 4.65 7.88 4.16
CA GLU A 56 4.31 9.27 3.82
C GLU A 56 3.38 9.33 2.60
N ASP A 57 3.59 8.45 1.62
CA ASP A 57 2.75 8.35 0.43
C ASP A 57 1.39 7.70 0.73
N LEU A 58 1.38 6.70 1.61
CA LEU A 58 0.21 5.86 1.85
C LEU A 58 -0.74 6.45 2.90
N ALA A 59 -0.22 7.06 3.95
CA ALA A 59 -1.05 7.58 5.03
C ALA A 59 -2.19 8.51 4.56
N PRO A 60 -1.95 9.46 3.64
CA PRO A 60 -3.03 10.34 3.15
C PRO A 60 -4.13 9.61 2.33
N LEU A 61 -3.84 8.40 1.86
CA LEU A 61 -4.77 7.63 1.04
C LEU A 61 -5.79 6.84 1.86
N TYR A 62 -5.57 6.67 3.15
CA TYR A 62 -6.39 5.87 4.04
C TYR A 62 -6.92 6.69 5.22
N THR A 63 -8.21 6.93 5.26
CA THR A 63 -8.84 7.78 6.27
C THR A 63 -8.70 7.27 7.70
N GLN A 64 -8.52 5.96 7.88
CA GLN A 64 -8.39 5.29 9.18
C GLN A 64 -6.95 4.85 9.48
N TRP A 65 -5.96 5.51 8.86
CA TRP A 65 -4.55 5.17 9.03
C TRP A 65 -4.09 5.22 10.49
N ASP A 66 -4.34 6.33 11.18
CA ASP A 66 -3.90 6.52 12.58
C ASP A 66 -4.64 5.58 13.54
N GLU A 67 -5.92 5.32 13.27
CA GLU A 67 -6.71 4.37 14.04
C GLU A 67 -6.14 2.95 13.90
N PHE A 68 -5.77 2.56 12.68
CA PHE A 68 -5.08 1.29 12.46
C PHE A 68 -3.75 1.20 13.21
N LEU A 69 -2.91 2.24 13.16
CA LEU A 69 -1.62 2.25 13.88
C LEU A 69 -1.80 2.12 15.39
N THR A 70 -2.81 2.80 15.94
CA THR A 70 -3.16 2.73 17.36
C THR A 70 -3.60 1.31 17.76
N LEU A 71 -4.50 0.72 16.98
CA LEU A 71 -4.97 -0.64 17.22
C LEU A 71 -3.83 -1.67 17.10
N ARG A 72 -3.01 -1.54 16.06
CA ARG A 72 -1.84 -2.39 15.86
C ARG A 72 -0.89 -2.33 17.05
N ALA A 73 -0.57 -1.12 17.54
CA ALA A 73 0.34 -0.93 18.67
C ALA A 73 -0.22 -1.57 19.97
N ALA A 74 -1.54 -1.52 20.16
CA ALA A 74 -2.20 -2.16 21.30
C ALA A 74 -2.16 -3.69 21.21
N MET A 75 -2.34 -4.26 20.01
CA MET A 75 -2.40 -5.72 19.82
C MET A 75 -1.02 -6.37 19.67
N ASP A 76 -0.03 -5.66 19.17
CA ASP A 76 1.35 -6.13 18.98
C ASP A 76 2.35 -5.06 19.46
N PRO A 77 2.42 -4.79 20.76
CA PRO A 77 3.25 -3.71 21.30
C PRO A 77 4.76 -3.93 21.07
N GLN A 78 5.17 -5.18 20.93
CA GLN A 78 6.57 -5.52 20.66
C GLN A 78 6.93 -5.55 19.16
N GLY A 79 5.94 -5.43 18.28
CA GLY A 79 6.15 -5.47 16.83
C GLY A 79 6.59 -6.84 16.31
N THR A 80 6.13 -7.91 16.94
CA THR A 80 6.47 -9.31 16.57
C THR A 80 6.03 -9.65 15.15
N LEU A 81 4.90 -9.08 14.71
CA LEU A 81 4.34 -9.30 13.38
C LEU A 81 4.91 -8.37 12.31
N LEU A 82 5.81 -7.45 12.69
CA LEU A 82 6.41 -6.50 11.77
C LEU A 82 7.70 -7.06 11.15
N ASN A 83 7.70 -7.23 9.84
CA ASN A 83 8.91 -7.43 9.05
C ASN A 83 9.45 -6.09 8.49
N PRO A 84 10.66 -6.04 7.90
CA PRO A 84 11.23 -4.80 7.35
C PRO A 84 10.34 -4.12 6.32
N HIS A 85 9.62 -4.88 5.50
CA HIS A 85 8.69 -4.35 4.51
C HIS A 85 7.52 -3.61 5.18
N LEU A 86 6.86 -4.23 6.15
CA LEU A 86 5.76 -3.61 6.88
C LEU A 86 6.22 -2.40 7.71
N ARG A 87 7.43 -2.45 8.30
CA ARG A 87 7.99 -1.28 8.99
C ARG A 87 8.13 -0.09 8.05
N ARG A 88 8.67 -0.30 6.86
CA ARG A 88 8.78 0.75 5.84
C ARG A 88 7.41 1.30 5.43
N LEU A 89 6.43 0.42 5.20
CA LEU A 89 5.09 0.83 4.76
C LEU A 89 4.32 1.58 5.83
N LEU A 90 4.53 1.25 7.10
CA LEU A 90 3.80 1.86 8.23
C LEU A 90 4.58 3.01 8.90
N GLY A 91 5.83 3.25 8.50
CA GLY A 91 6.66 4.29 9.10
C GLY A 91 7.14 3.97 10.52
N LEU A 92 7.43 2.69 10.80
CA LEU A 92 7.79 2.18 12.14
C LEU A 92 9.23 1.67 12.22
#